data_db75ef926c0bf49f0f13ddd2366f1ac3
#
_entry.id   db75ef926c0bf49f0f13ddd2366f1ac3
#
_cell.length_a   1.000
_cell.length_b   1.000
_cell.length_c   1.000
_cell.angle_alpha   90.00
_cell.angle_beta   90.00
_cell.angle_gamma   90.00
#
_symmetry.space_group_name_H-M   'P 1'
#
loop_
_entity.id
_entity.type
_entity.pdbx_description
1 polymer ?
#
loop_
_entity_poly.entity_id
_entity_poly.type
_entity_poly.pdbx_seq_one_letter_code
_entity_poly.pdbx_strand_id
1 'polypeptide(L)'
;PNTKLLMHCSPNNPTGSVYSLENLKALVEVLNKHPQIVVLADEIYQHILYTGKHETLAQFPELENRLVLINGVSKAYAMTGYRIGWLASHDKDLITAVKRLQGQTISCATTIAQKAAEAAYAGPQDCVEEMRQAFHRRRDLIVSLAKEIPGMKVLEPQGAFYLFPDVSA
;
A
#
# COMPACT_ATOMS: atom_id res chain seq x y z
N PRO A 1 8.38 -5.35 -25.85
CA PRO A 1 7.99 -4.49 -24.78
C PRO A 1 9.17 -4.17 -23.88
N ASN A 2 9.35 -2.87 -23.57
CA ASN A 2 10.53 -2.40 -22.82
C ASN A 2 10.27 -2.26 -21.31
N THR A 3 9.08 -2.66 -20.85
CA THR A 3 8.68 -2.58 -19.44
C THR A 3 9.57 -3.49 -18.58
N LYS A 4 10.17 -2.91 -17.53
CA LYS A 4 11.04 -3.59 -16.57
C LYS A 4 10.45 -3.67 -15.17
N LEU A 5 9.59 -2.72 -14.83
CA LEU A 5 9.02 -2.56 -13.49
C LEU A 5 7.52 -2.26 -13.59
N LEU A 6 6.73 -2.96 -12.80
CA LEU A 6 5.36 -2.60 -12.46
C LEU A 6 5.34 -2.10 -11.03
N MET A 7 4.82 -0.89 -10.83
CA MET A 7 4.52 -0.36 -9.50
C MET A 7 3.02 -0.51 -9.24
N HIS A 8 2.67 -1.32 -8.27
CA HIS A 8 1.30 -1.60 -7.86
C HIS A 8 1.06 -1.05 -6.45
N CYS A 9 -0.04 -0.32 -6.26
CA CYS A 9 -0.42 0.19 -4.95
C CYS A 9 -1.89 -0.16 -4.69
N SER A 10 -2.16 -0.92 -3.62
CA SER A 10 -3.52 -1.30 -3.23
C SER A 10 -3.61 -1.47 -1.71
N PRO A 11 -4.51 -0.76 -1.03
CA PRO A 11 -5.35 0.35 -1.51
C PRO A 11 -4.54 1.51 -2.11
N ASN A 12 -5.07 2.15 -3.13
CA ASN A 12 -4.31 3.07 -3.98
C ASN A 12 -4.30 4.51 -3.45
N ASN A 13 -3.15 5.15 -3.56
CA ASN A 13 -2.96 6.58 -3.47
C ASN A 13 -2.75 7.12 -4.91
N PRO A 14 -3.60 8.03 -5.45
CA PRO A 14 -4.57 8.85 -4.74
C PRO A 14 -6.04 8.41 -4.87
N THR A 15 -6.37 7.35 -5.58
CA THR A 15 -7.74 7.03 -5.99
C THR A 15 -8.60 6.36 -4.91
N GLY A 16 -7.96 5.73 -3.92
CA GLY A 16 -8.63 4.91 -2.92
C GLY A 16 -9.20 3.59 -3.48
N SER A 17 -8.85 3.23 -4.73
CA SER A 17 -9.27 1.97 -5.33
C SER A 17 -8.56 0.78 -4.71
N VAL A 18 -9.23 -0.36 -4.71
CA VAL A 18 -8.72 -1.62 -4.16
C VAL A 18 -8.83 -2.71 -5.23
N TYR A 19 -7.77 -3.46 -5.43
CA TYR A 19 -7.78 -4.59 -6.34
C TYR A 19 -8.41 -5.81 -5.66
N SER A 20 -9.43 -6.39 -6.29
CA SER A 20 -9.99 -7.68 -5.87
C SER A 20 -9.06 -8.83 -6.21
N LEU A 21 -9.31 -9.99 -5.59
CA LEU A 21 -8.57 -11.21 -5.94
C LEU A 21 -8.66 -11.55 -7.43
N GLU A 22 -9.81 -11.31 -8.05
CA GLU A 22 -9.99 -11.54 -9.49
C GLU A 22 -9.13 -10.59 -10.33
N ASN A 23 -9.08 -9.31 -9.94
CA ASN A 23 -8.21 -8.34 -10.60
C ASN A 23 -6.74 -8.75 -10.48
N LEU A 24 -6.30 -9.19 -9.30
CA LEU A 24 -4.92 -9.64 -9.10
C LEU A 24 -4.61 -10.90 -9.90
N LYS A 25 -5.52 -11.88 -9.96
CA LYS A 25 -5.35 -13.07 -10.82
C LYS A 25 -5.17 -12.68 -12.28
N ALA A 26 -6.04 -11.82 -12.82
CA ALA A 26 -5.92 -11.35 -14.19
C ALA A 26 -4.59 -10.60 -14.45
N LEU A 27 -4.14 -9.79 -13.49
CA LEU A 27 -2.85 -9.12 -13.56
C LEU A 27 -1.69 -10.13 -13.58
N VAL A 28 -1.73 -11.15 -12.72
CA VAL A 28 -0.70 -12.19 -12.63
C VAL A 28 -0.64 -13.01 -13.92
N GLU A 29 -1.78 -13.33 -14.54
CA GLU A 29 -1.81 -14.00 -15.84
C GLU A 29 -1.08 -13.20 -16.93
N VAL A 30 -1.20 -11.88 -16.94
CA VAL A 30 -0.45 -11.00 -17.84
C VAL A 30 1.04 -11.01 -17.47
N LEU A 31 1.36 -10.86 -16.19
CA LEU A 31 2.74 -10.84 -15.72
C LEU A 31 3.49 -12.13 -16.01
N ASN A 32 2.81 -13.27 -16.01
CA ASN A 32 3.41 -14.57 -16.33
C ASN A 32 3.87 -14.68 -17.80
N LYS A 33 3.28 -13.88 -18.68
CA LYS A 33 3.74 -13.75 -20.08
C LYS A 33 4.94 -12.81 -20.22
N HIS A 34 5.32 -12.10 -19.14
CA HIS A 34 6.37 -11.09 -19.12
C HIS A 34 7.31 -11.27 -17.91
N PRO A 35 8.09 -12.38 -17.86
CA PRO A 35 8.91 -12.73 -16.70
C PRO A 35 10.02 -11.70 -16.38
N GLN A 36 10.37 -10.83 -17.33
CA GLN A 36 11.35 -9.76 -17.15
C GLN A 36 10.86 -8.60 -16.27
N ILE A 37 9.55 -8.55 -15.94
CA ILE A 37 8.97 -7.45 -15.17
C ILE A 37 9.12 -7.77 -13.68
N VAL A 38 9.83 -6.91 -12.96
CA VAL A 38 9.84 -6.88 -11.51
C VAL A 38 8.57 -6.20 -11.02
N VAL A 39 7.96 -6.72 -9.97
CA VAL A 39 6.72 -6.20 -9.40
C VAL A 39 7.01 -5.59 -8.04
N LEU A 40 6.78 -4.29 -7.91
CA LEU A 40 6.84 -3.58 -6.64
C LEU A 40 5.42 -3.37 -6.14
N ALA A 41 5.07 -4.01 -5.03
CA ALA A 41 3.76 -3.91 -4.39
C ALA A 41 3.85 -3.03 -3.14
N ASP A 42 3.25 -1.85 -3.22
CA ASP A 42 3.10 -0.94 -2.08
C ASP A 42 1.76 -1.22 -1.40
N GLU A 43 1.84 -1.82 -0.20
CA GLU A 43 0.69 -2.21 0.61
C GLU A 43 0.56 -1.37 1.89
N ILE A 44 1.13 -0.16 1.90
CA ILE A 44 1.17 0.71 3.09
C ILE A 44 -0.23 1.04 3.64
N TYR A 45 -1.28 0.93 2.83
CA TYR A 45 -2.67 1.19 3.21
C TYR A 45 -3.48 -0.08 3.50
N GLN A 46 -2.87 -1.27 3.58
CA GLN A 46 -3.56 -2.56 3.73
C GLN A 46 -4.57 -2.62 4.88
N HIS A 47 -4.32 -1.89 5.97
CA HIS A 47 -5.21 -1.84 7.14
C HIS A 47 -6.28 -0.74 7.05
N ILE A 48 -6.22 0.15 6.05
CA ILE A 48 -7.20 1.22 5.85
C ILE A 48 -8.08 0.81 4.67
N LEU A 49 -8.95 -0.14 4.93
CA LEU A 49 -9.85 -0.76 3.96
C LEU A 49 -11.29 -0.63 4.48
N TYR A 50 -12.21 -0.21 3.62
CA TYR A 50 -13.60 0.04 4.00
C TYR A 50 -14.54 -1.06 3.56
N THR A 51 -14.16 -1.84 2.54
CA THR A 51 -14.96 -2.93 1.98
C THR A 51 -14.08 -4.15 1.69
N GLY A 52 -14.61 -5.36 1.92
CA GLY A 52 -13.90 -6.60 1.62
C GLY A 52 -12.70 -6.86 2.55
N LYS A 53 -11.68 -7.51 2.00
CA LYS A 53 -10.41 -7.79 2.66
C LYS A 53 -9.25 -7.38 1.76
N HIS A 54 -8.09 -7.13 2.35
CA HIS A 54 -6.88 -6.89 1.60
C HIS A 54 -6.40 -8.17 0.89
N GLU A 55 -6.14 -8.04 -0.40
CA GLU A 55 -5.53 -9.10 -1.19
C GLU A 55 -4.11 -8.67 -1.58
N THR A 56 -3.13 -9.51 -1.29
CA THR A 56 -1.71 -9.23 -1.53
C THR A 56 -1.20 -9.97 -2.76
N LEU A 57 -0.26 -9.37 -3.48
CA LEU A 57 0.47 -10.06 -4.56
C LEU A 57 1.43 -11.14 -4.03
N ALA A 58 1.76 -11.11 -2.74
CA ALA A 58 2.61 -12.13 -2.10
C ALA A 58 1.95 -13.52 -2.00
N GLN A 59 0.62 -13.63 -2.22
CA GLN A 59 -0.08 -14.92 -2.26
C GLN A 59 0.13 -15.71 -3.56
N PHE A 60 0.79 -15.12 -4.57
CA PHE A 60 1.01 -15.74 -5.88
C PHE A 60 2.46 -16.24 -6.01
N PRO A 61 2.70 -17.57 -5.91
CA PRO A 61 4.05 -18.14 -5.98
C PRO A 61 4.80 -17.81 -7.27
N GLU A 62 4.07 -17.58 -8.36
CA GLU A 62 4.63 -17.22 -9.68
C GLU A 62 5.40 -15.89 -9.67
N LEU A 63 5.14 -15.03 -8.69
CA LEU A 63 5.82 -13.75 -8.54
C LEU A 63 6.97 -13.79 -7.53
N GLU A 64 7.14 -14.86 -6.77
CA GLU A 64 8.02 -14.95 -5.60
C GLU A 64 9.43 -14.37 -5.85
N ASN A 65 10.06 -14.75 -6.97
CA ASN A 65 11.44 -14.35 -7.27
C ASN A 65 11.59 -12.95 -7.89
N ARG A 66 10.49 -12.23 -8.10
CA ARG A 66 10.48 -10.89 -8.73
C ARG A 66 9.49 -9.92 -8.06
N LEU A 67 8.98 -10.30 -6.90
CA LEU A 67 8.13 -9.45 -6.08
C LEU A 67 8.98 -8.69 -5.05
N VAL A 68 8.69 -7.42 -4.95
CA VAL A 68 9.20 -6.51 -3.91
C VAL A 68 8.00 -5.97 -3.16
N LEU A 69 7.81 -6.41 -1.94
CA LEU A 69 6.73 -5.95 -1.07
C LEU A 69 7.22 -4.76 -0.24
N ILE A 70 6.45 -3.68 -0.21
CA ILE A 70 6.74 -2.49 0.60
C ILE A 70 5.58 -2.25 1.56
N ASN A 71 5.93 -2.00 2.82
CA ASN A 71 4.96 -1.65 3.85
C ASN A 71 5.65 -0.88 5.00
N GLY A 72 4.90 -0.56 6.05
CA GLY A 72 5.43 0.13 7.21
C GLY A 72 4.35 0.54 8.21
N VAL A 73 4.77 1.24 9.25
CA VAL A 73 3.91 1.65 10.36
C VAL A 73 3.28 3.03 10.18
N SER A 74 3.69 3.76 9.15
CA SER A 74 3.31 5.17 8.96
C SER A 74 1.82 5.42 8.92
N LYS A 75 1.04 4.53 8.30
CA LYS A 75 -0.38 4.72 8.04
C LYS A 75 -1.25 3.96 9.02
N ALA A 76 -1.08 2.66 9.13
CA ALA A 76 -1.86 1.80 10.02
C ALA A 76 -1.76 2.19 11.49
N TYR A 77 -0.61 2.71 11.92
CA TYR A 77 -0.35 3.07 13.31
C TYR A 77 -0.18 4.59 13.53
N ALA A 78 -0.50 5.42 12.53
CA ALA A 78 -0.33 6.87 12.58
C ALA A 78 1.11 7.32 12.96
N MET A 79 2.12 6.55 12.56
CA MET A 79 3.52 6.74 12.94
C MET A 79 4.35 7.40 11.85
N THR A 80 3.80 8.37 11.13
CA THR A 80 4.49 9.05 10.02
C THR A 80 5.78 9.74 10.46
N GLY A 81 5.81 10.31 11.66
CA GLY A 81 6.96 11.02 12.22
C GLY A 81 8.15 10.11 12.55
N TYR A 82 7.93 8.83 12.80
CA TYR A 82 8.99 7.86 13.10
C TYR A 82 9.86 7.49 11.89
N ARG A 83 9.41 7.80 10.68
CA ARG A 83 10.15 7.57 9.42
C ARG A 83 10.63 6.13 9.26
N ILE A 84 9.76 5.14 9.46
CA ILE A 84 10.09 3.72 9.36
C ILE A 84 9.13 2.97 8.45
N GLY A 85 9.69 2.15 7.61
CA GLY A 85 9.04 1.17 6.75
C GLY A 85 9.98 0.02 6.50
N TRP A 86 9.53 -0.95 5.75
CA TRP A 86 10.30 -2.13 5.39
C TRP A 86 10.00 -2.57 3.96
N LEU A 87 10.95 -3.33 3.44
CA LEU A 87 10.89 -3.96 2.14
C LEU A 87 11.19 -5.45 2.33
N ALA A 88 10.43 -6.30 1.66
CA ALA A 88 10.65 -7.75 1.62
C ALA A 88 10.71 -8.25 0.16
N SER A 89 11.66 -9.14 -0.10
CA SER A 89 11.80 -9.82 -1.40
C SER A 89 12.60 -11.11 -1.22
N HIS A 90 12.35 -12.10 -2.07
CA HIS A 90 13.18 -13.30 -2.18
C HIS A 90 14.46 -13.06 -3.01
N ASP A 91 14.53 -11.98 -3.77
CA ASP A 91 15.72 -11.57 -4.52
C ASP A 91 16.81 -11.05 -3.57
N LYS A 92 17.80 -11.90 -3.27
CA LYS A 92 18.91 -11.60 -2.35
C LYS A 92 19.86 -10.53 -2.90
N ASP A 93 20.01 -10.45 -4.21
CA ASP A 93 20.88 -9.46 -4.84
C ASP A 93 20.25 -8.07 -4.75
N LEU A 94 18.95 -7.97 -4.99
CA LEU A 94 18.18 -6.75 -4.77
C LEU A 94 18.26 -6.30 -3.30
N ILE A 95 18.03 -7.21 -2.35
CA ILE A 95 18.13 -6.89 -0.92
C ILE A 95 19.53 -6.37 -0.56
N THR A 96 20.57 -6.99 -1.12
CA THR A 96 21.96 -6.57 -0.90
C THR A 96 22.22 -5.18 -1.48
N ALA A 97 21.73 -4.90 -2.68
CA ALA A 97 21.85 -3.59 -3.33
C ALA A 97 21.12 -2.50 -2.53
N VAL A 98 19.88 -2.78 -2.08
CA VAL A 98 19.10 -1.86 -1.24
C VAL A 98 19.82 -1.56 0.08
N LYS A 99 20.36 -2.59 0.77
CA LYS A 99 21.14 -2.39 2.00
C LYS A 99 22.37 -1.50 1.77
N ARG A 100 23.07 -1.69 0.67
CA ARG A 100 24.23 -0.85 0.32
C ARG A 100 23.81 0.60 0.08
N LEU A 101 22.77 0.82 -0.72
CA LEU A 101 22.26 2.16 -0.99
C LEU A 101 21.79 2.84 0.29
N GLN A 102 21.00 2.14 1.09
CA GLN A 102 20.49 2.62 2.38
C GLN A 102 21.64 3.04 3.30
N GLY A 103 22.69 2.20 3.42
CA GLY A 103 23.85 2.47 4.24
C GLY A 103 24.64 3.72 3.82
N GLN A 104 24.60 4.08 2.53
CA GLN A 104 25.28 5.28 2.01
C GLN A 104 24.40 6.54 2.07
N THR A 105 23.08 6.40 2.15
CA THR A 105 22.15 7.55 2.13
C THR A 105 21.74 7.99 3.53
N ILE A 106 21.24 7.09 4.35
CA ILE A 106 20.70 7.39 5.69
C ILE A 106 21.22 6.47 6.79
N SER A 107 22.19 5.60 6.48
CA SER A 107 22.78 4.58 7.36
C SER A 107 21.74 3.52 7.80
N CYS A 108 20.82 3.87 8.71
CA CYS A 108 19.75 2.98 9.17
C CYS A 108 18.58 3.79 9.75
N ALA A 109 17.43 3.14 9.91
CA ALA A 109 16.35 3.69 10.73
C ALA A 109 16.80 3.80 12.20
N THR A 110 16.34 4.82 12.92
CA THR A 110 16.74 5.02 14.32
C THR A 110 16.27 3.86 15.20
N THR A 111 17.05 3.47 16.19
CA THR A 111 16.72 2.36 17.10
C THR A 111 15.38 2.60 17.82
N ILE A 112 15.08 3.84 18.20
CA ILE A 112 13.82 4.22 18.83
C ILE A 112 12.64 3.92 17.90
N ALA A 113 12.75 4.31 16.62
CA ALA A 113 11.70 4.04 15.64
C ALA A 113 11.53 2.54 15.37
N GLN A 114 12.61 1.77 15.33
CA GLN A 114 12.55 0.32 15.17
C GLN A 114 11.83 -0.34 16.35
N LYS A 115 12.15 0.05 17.60
CA LYS A 115 11.50 -0.48 18.79
C LYS A 115 10.03 -0.06 18.88
N ALA A 116 9.70 1.15 18.45
CA ALA A 116 8.31 1.59 18.36
C ALA A 116 7.52 0.79 17.31
N ALA A 117 8.12 0.50 16.15
CA ALA A 117 7.50 -0.33 15.12
C ALA A 117 7.31 -1.78 15.59
N GLU A 118 8.31 -2.36 16.27
CA GLU A 118 8.21 -3.68 16.89
C GLU A 118 7.03 -3.75 17.88
N ALA A 119 6.92 -2.76 18.76
CA ALA A 119 5.82 -2.66 19.72
C ALA A 119 4.45 -2.50 19.02
N ALA A 120 4.39 -1.71 17.94
CA ALA A 120 3.16 -1.52 17.18
C ALA A 120 2.68 -2.83 16.53
N TYR A 121 3.58 -3.61 15.93
CA TYR A 121 3.22 -4.89 15.30
C TYR A 121 2.92 -6.00 16.32
N ALA A 122 3.64 -6.04 17.44
CA ALA A 122 3.48 -7.09 18.46
C ALA A 122 2.35 -6.79 19.46
N GLY A 123 1.93 -5.53 19.58
CA GLY A 123 0.93 -5.09 20.55
C GLY A 123 -0.51 -5.35 20.08
N PRO A 124 -1.51 -4.93 20.92
CA PRO A 124 -2.92 -4.99 20.54
C PRO A 124 -3.20 -4.18 19.27
N GLN A 125 -4.11 -4.68 18.44
CA GLN A 125 -4.44 -4.05 17.15
C GLN A 125 -5.74 -3.21 17.19
N ASP A 126 -6.35 -3.06 18.36
CA ASP A 126 -7.61 -2.34 18.53
C ASP A 126 -7.51 -0.89 18.02
N CYS A 127 -6.38 -0.22 18.27
CA CYS A 127 -6.15 1.15 17.79
C CYS A 127 -6.15 1.27 16.26
N VAL A 128 -5.73 0.22 15.55
CA VAL A 128 -5.77 0.19 14.08
C VAL A 128 -7.21 0.12 13.60
N GLU A 129 -8.03 -0.73 14.22
CA GLU A 129 -9.45 -0.86 13.88
C GLU A 129 -10.25 0.41 14.24
N GLU A 130 -10.01 0.99 15.39
CA GLU A 130 -10.64 2.26 15.80
C GLU A 130 -10.34 3.38 14.79
N MET A 131 -9.08 3.49 14.36
CA MET A 131 -8.67 4.46 13.37
C MET A 131 -9.29 4.17 12.00
N ARG A 132 -9.33 2.90 11.56
CA ARG A 132 -9.99 2.49 10.32
C ARG A 132 -11.46 2.90 10.31
N GLN A 133 -12.18 2.68 11.41
CA GLN A 133 -13.58 3.09 11.56
C GLN A 133 -13.74 4.62 11.52
N ALA A 134 -12.82 5.36 12.14
CA ALA A 134 -12.83 6.82 12.09
C ALA A 134 -12.61 7.32 10.65
N PHE A 135 -11.68 6.74 9.89
CA PHE A 135 -11.47 7.06 8.48
C PHE A 135 -12.68 6.67 7.62
N HIS A 136 -13.34 5.54 7.92
CA HIS A 136 -14.55 5.12 7.20
C HIS A 136 -15.66 6.17 7.35
N ARG A 137 -15.95 6.61 8.57
CA ARG A 137 -16.96 7.68 8.82
C ARG A 137 -16.59 9.00 8.13
N ARG A 138 -15.32 9.37 8.11
CA ARG A 138 -14.83 10.57 7.41
C ARG A 138 -14.95 10.42 5.89
N ARG A 139 -14.67 9.23 5.35
CA ARG A 139 -14.88 8.92 3.94
C ARG A 139 -16.34 9.12 3.54
N ASP A 140 -17.28 8.55 4.29
CA ASP A 140 -18.70 8.67 4.01
C ASP A 140 -19.16 10.14 4.02
N LEU A 141 -18.70 10.90 5.01
CA LEU A 141 -19.01 12.33 5.11
C LEU A 141 -18.44 13.12 3.92
N ILE A 142 -17.15 12.97 3.60
CA ILE A 142 -16.54 13.75 2.52
C ILE A 142 -17.13 13.38 1.15
N VAL A 143 -17.46 12.10 0.92
CA VAL A 143 -18.11 11.65 -0.31
C VAL A 143 -19.50 12.25 -0.44
N SER A 144 -20.29 12.28 0.65
CA SER A 144 -21.63 12.90 0.61
C SER A 144 -21.57 14.38 0.28
N LEU A 145 -20.70 15.13 0.94
CA LEU A 145 -20.52 16.57 0.70
C LEU A 145 -19.97 16.86 -0.70
N ALA A 146 -19.02 16.07 -1.18
CA ALA A 146 -18.46 16.28 -2.51
C ALA A 146 -19.46 16.01 -3.64
N LYS A 147 -20.41 15.06 -3.44
CA LYS A 147 -21.49 14.79 -4.40
C LYS A 147 -22.52 15.94 -4.51
N GLU A 148 -22.58 16.83 -3.52
CA GLU A 148 -23.45 18.02 -3.55
C GLU A 148 -22.87 19.16 -4.40
N ILE A 149 -21.57 19.10 -4.74
CA ILE A 149 -20.89 20.13 -5.53
C ILE A 149 -21.25 19.96 -7.01
N PRO A 150 -21.89 20.96 -7.65
CA PRO A 150 -22.27 20.87 -9.06
C PRO A 150 -21.04 20.62 -9.97
N GLY A 151 -21.17 19.65 -10.89
CA GLY A 151 -20.10 19.31 -11.83
C GLY A 151 -19.02 18.37 -11.31
N MET A 152 -18.96 18.12 -9.99
CA MET A 152 -17.99 17.20 -9.41
C MET A 152 -18.49 15.74 -9.51
N LYS A 153 -17.66 14.86 -10.07
CA LYS A 153 -17.93 13.42 -10.11
C LYS A 153 -17.02 12.70 -9.12
N VAL A 154 -17.63 11.94 -8.22
CA VAL A 154 -16.93 11.27 -7.13
C VAL A 154 -17.13 9.77 -7.22
N LEU A 155 -16.04 9.03 -7.36
CA LEU A 155 -16.02 7.59 -7.11
C LEU A 155 -15.74 7.37 -5.62
N GLU A 156 -16.52 6.48 -5.03
CA GLU A 156 -16.40 6.16 -3.60
C GLU A 156 -15.11 5.36 -3.34
N PRO A 157 -14.17 5.89 -2.53
CA PRO A 157 -12.95 5.16 -2.22
C PRO A 157 -13.24 3.90 -1.41
N GLN A 158 -12.60 2.81 -1.76
CA GLN A 158 -12.74 1.51 -1.07
C GLN A 158 -11.69 1.32 0.03
N GLY A 159 -10.62 2.15 0.01
CA GLY A 159 -9.55 2.14 1.00
C GLY A 159 -8.73 3.42 0.98
N ALA A 160 -7.64 3.42 1.75
CA ALA A 160 -6.81 4.59 2.02
C ALA A 160 -7.62 5.76 2.63
N PHE A 161 -7.16 7.00 2.55
CA PHE A 161 -7.88 8.17 3.10
C PHE A 161 -7.88 9.35 2.11
N TYR A 162 -7.99 9.03 0.83
CA TYR A 162 -8.01 10.03 -0.25
C TYR A 162 -9.37 10.07 -0.92
N LEU A 163 -9.72 11.27 -1.39
CA LEU A 163 -10.79 11.48 -2.35
C LEU A 163 -10.16 12.05 -3.62
N PHE A 164 -10.45 11.46 -4.77
CA PHE A 164 -9.91 11.85 -6.07
C PHE A 164 -11.05 12.14 -7.05
N PRO A 165 -11.67 13.34 -6.97
CA PRO A 165 -12.82 13.68 -7.79
C PRO A 165 -12.39 14.08 -9.22
N ASP A 166 -13.28 13.84 -10.18
CA ASP A 166 -13.22 14.44 -11.50
C ASP A 166 -13.90 15.82 -11.46
N VAL A 167 -13.13 16.86 -11.80
CA VAL A 167 -13.56 18.25 -11.81
C VAL A 167 -13.51 18.87 -13.23
N SER A 168 -13.53 18.03 -14.26
CA SER A 168 -13.42 18.44 -15.67
C SER A 168 -14.74 18.93 -16.29
N ALA A 169 -15.77 19.26 -15.49
CA ALA A 169 -17.07 19.77 -15.97
C ALA A 169 -17.06 21.27 -16.24
#